data_df6cddcc2d068ca172a2f447c45e41e5
#
_entry.id   df6cddcc2d068ca172a2f447c45e41e5
#
_cell.length_a   1.000
_cell.length_b   1.000
_cell.length_c   1.000
_cell.angle_alpha   90.00
_cell.angle_beta   90.00
_cell.angle_gamma   90.00
#
_symmetry.space_group_name_H-M   'P 1'
#
loop_
_entity.id
_entity.type
_entity.pdbx_description
1 polymer ?
#
loop_
_entity_poly.entity_id
_entity_poly.type
_entity_poly.pdbx_seq_one_letter_code
_entity_poly.pdbx_strand_id
1 'polypeptide(L)'
;MLFKQINHVCNLATKRITSGVLCALLLCQPALAKDLMPVAREAQTKSGQATLLIQSSPLAGSQFHELPDVVSQIRVGDALTLKRDSANPHDSNAIQVLWHEHLLGFVPRRENKAVARAMDRGDPLVAKVVALRPDESPWRRLRFEISIRLSD
;
A
#
# COMPACT_ATOMS: atom_id res chain seq x y z
N MET A 1 20.61 35.44 24.89
CA MET A 1 22.01 35.15 24.60
C MET A 1 22.03 34.21 23.43
N LEU A 2 22.13 34.74 22.27
CA LEU A 2 23.31 35.15 21.52
C LEU A 2 24.14 33.97 21.02
N PHE A 3 24.17 33.88 19.74
CA PHE A 3 25.31 33.83 18.82
C PHE A 3 25.47 32.46 18.19
N LYS A 4 25.79 32.24 16.96
CA LYS A 4 26.17 33.06 15.76
C LYS A 4 26.40 32.01 14.68
N GLN A 5 25.77 32.05 13.54
CA GLN A 5 26.30 32.52 12.26
C GLN A 5 27.82 32.35 12.08
N ILE A 6 28.21 31.80 10.96
CA ILE A 6 29.34 32.17 10.08
C ILE A 6 29.35 31.09 8.96
N ASN A 7 28.98 31.34 7.76
CA ASN A 7 29.55 32.16 6.71
C ASN A 7 30.91 31.69 6.20
N HIS A 8 30.95 31.67 4.92
CA HIS A 8 31.99 32.13 3.99
C HIS A 8 32.89 31.01 3.42
N VAL A 9 33.36 31.01 2.24
CA VAL A 9 33.47 31.93 1.08
C VAL A 9 34.10 31.09 -0.03
N CYS A 10 33.52 31.14 -1.19
CA CYS A 10 34.11 31.72 -2.38
C CYS A 10 35.63 31.56 -2.55
N ASN A 11 36.03 30.87 -3.60
CA ASN A 11 37.20 31.36 -4.28
C ASN A 11 37.20 31.08 -5.78
N LEU A 12 37.17 32.17 -6.49
CA LEU A 12 37.50 32.27 -7.90
C LEU A 12 38.98 32.00 -8.11
N ALA A 13 39.29 31.29 -9.13
CA ALA A 13 40.61 31.44 -9.78
C ALA A 13 40.46 31.24 -11.28
N THR A 14 40.39 32.36 -11.90
CA THR A 14 40.60 32.62 -13.32
C THR A 14 42.04 32.24 -13.71
N LYS A 15 42.21 31.48 -14.80
CA LYS A 15 43.41 31.64 -15.64
C LYS A 15 43.07 31.39 -17.10
N ARG A 16 43.19 32.47 -17.84
CA ARG A 16 43.33 32.55 -19.29
C ARG A 16 44.70 32.02 -19.69
N ILE A 17 44.80 31.50 -20.90
CA ILE A 17 45.87 31.64 -21.88
C ILE A 17 45.43 30.87 -23.11
N THR A 18 45.03 31.53 -24.14
CA THR A 18 45.64 31.99 -25.39
C THR A 18 46.03 30.92 -26.39
N SER A 19 45.36 31.02 -27.54
CA SER A 19 45.92 31.11 -28.87
C SER A 19 46.45 29.84 -29.54
N GLY A 20 45.95 29.61 -30.73
CA GLY A 20 46.56 28.76 -31.79
C GLY A 20 45.49 28.08 -32.61
N VAL A 21 44.87 28.79 -33.52
CA VAL A 21 45.10 28.83 -34.97
C VAL A 21 44.92 27.47 -35.68
N LEU A 22 43.86 27.42 -36.47
CA LEU A 22 43.77 27.03 -37.88
C LEU A 22 43.77 25.53 -38.24
N CYS A 23 42.81 25.22 -38.97
CA CYS A 23 42.62 24.36 -40.13
C CYS A 23 41.45 23.41 -39.95
N ALA A 24 40.38 23.73 -40.52
CA ALA A 24 39.93 23.51 -41.88
C ALA A 24 39.45 22.10 -42.17
N LEU A 25 38.28 22.09 -42.68
CA LEU A 25 37.69 21.21 -43.67
C LEU A 25 36.90 19.98 -43.21
N LEU A 26 35.63 20.18 -43.49
CA LEU A 26 34.75 19.24 -44.23
C LEU A 26 34.54 17.85 -43.62
N LEU A 27 33.34 17.63 -43.26
CA LEU A 27 32.36 16.83 -44.00
C LEU A 27 31.11 16.76 -43.14
N CYS A 28 30.15 17.51 -43.46
CA CYS A 28 28.85 17.11 -43.94
C CYS A 28 28.49 15.65 -43.57
N GLN A 29 27.73 15.51 -42.51
CA GLN A 29 26.80 14.41 -42.37
C GLN A 29 25.52 14.86 -41.66
N PRO A 30 24.43 14.95 -42.37
CA PRO A 30 23.12 14.97 -41.71
C PRO A 30 22.77 13.49 -41.48
N ALA A 31 23.19 12.94 -40.38
CA ALA A 31 22.58 11.70 -39.89
C ALA A 31 21.35 12.07 -39.11
N LEU A 32 20.23 12.16 -39.81
CA LEU A 32 18.92 11.97 -39.23
C LEU A 32 18.87 10.53 -38.68
N ALA A 33 19.43 10.31 -37.54
CA ALA A 33 19.04 9.18 -36.71
C ALA A 33 17.90 9.65 -35.86
N LYS A 34 16.69 9.46 -36.35
CA LYS A 34 15.50 9.34 -35.53
C LYS A 34 15.71 8.11 -34.67
N ASP A 35 16.30 8.30 -33.50
CA ASP A 35 16.17 7.33 -32.43
C ASP A 35 14.72 7.31 -32.00
N LEU A 36 13.96 6.52 -32.72
CA LEU A 36 12.76 5.89 -32.22
C LEU A 36 13.24 4.99 -31.05
N MET A 37 13.36 5.62 -29.88
CA MET A 37 13.35 4.88 -28.64
C MET A 37 12.05 4.07 -28.64
N PRO A 38 12.11 2.74 -28.68
CA PRO A 38 10.94 1.98 -28.29
C PRO A 38 10.76 2.27 -26.81
N VAL A 39 9.76 3.09 -26.50
CA VAL A 39 9.17 3.10 -25.19
C VAL A 39 8.57 1.71 -25.03
N ALA A 40 9.42 0.75 -24.71
CA ALA A 40 8.99 -0.47 -24.09
C ALA A 40 8.48 -0.04 -22.71
N ARG A 41 7.25 0.44 -22.74
CA ARG A 41 6.41 0.51 -21.58
C ARG A 41 6.22 -0.94 -21.17
N GLU A 42 7.16 -1.42 -20.38
CA GLU A 42 6.97 -2.63 -19.62
C GLU A 42 5.72 -2.37 -18.77
N ALA A 43 4.59 -2.73 -19.36
CA ALA A 43 3.44 -3.07 -18.57
C ALA A 43 3.93 -4.20 -17.67
N GLN A 44 4.40 -3.85 -16.48
CA GLN A 44 4.50 -4.78 -15.39
C GLN A 44 3.09 -5.32 -15.21
N THR A 45 2.82 -6.39 -15.90
CA THR A 45 1.72 -7.29 -15.60
C THR A 45 2.08 -7.81 -14.22
N LYS A 46 1.67 -7.09 -13.17
CA LYS A 46 1.44 -7.73 -11.90
C LYS A 46 0.60 -8.93 -12.27
N SER A 47 1.16 -10.11 -12.15
CA SER A 47 0.41 -11.36 -12.21
C SER A 47 -0.65 -11.24 -11.13
N GLY A 48 -1.75 -10.61 -11.48
CA GLY A 48 -2.87 -10.38 -10.60
C GLY A 48 -3.54 -11.70 -10.41
N GLN A 49 -3.16 -12.40 -9.35
CA GLN A 49 -3.88 -13.58 -8.91
C GLN A 49 -5.35 -13.18 -8.81
N ALA A 50 -6.19 -13.83 -9.58
CA ALA A 50 -7.61 -13.52 -9.60
C ALA A 50 -8.20 -13.76 -8.21
N THR A 51 -8.96 -12.80 -7.72
CA THR A 51 -9.65 -12.91 -6.43
C THR A 51 -11.13 -12.64 -6.63
N LEU A 52 -11.97 -13.42 -5.97
CA LEU A 52 -13.40 -13.20 -5.92
C LEU A 52 -13.77 -12.48 -4.63
N LEU A 53 -14.31 -11.28 -4.74
CA LEU A 53 -14.81 -10.54 -3.59
C LEU A 53 -16.01 -11.26 -2.99
N ILE A 54 -15.94 -11.56 -1.69
CA ILE A 54 -17.05 -12.15 -0.93
C ILE A 54 -17.81 -11.06 -0.17
N GLN A 55 -17.08 -10.15 0.46
CA GLN A 55 -17.66 -9.21 1.41
C GLN A 55 -16.84 -7.92 1.51
N SER A 56 -17.54 -6.80 1.70
CA SER A 56 -16.97 -5.52 2.07
C SER A 56 -17.78 -4.93 3.21
N SER A 57 -17.18 -4.78 4.38
CA SER A 57 -17.89 -4.35 5.59
C SER A 57 -17.03 -3.50 6.53
N PRO A 58 -17.66 -2.74 7.43
CA PRO A 58 -16.94 -2.10 8.54
C PRO A 58 -16.57 -3.15 9.60
N LEU A 59 -15.65 -2.78 10.49
CA LEU A 59 -15.34 -3.59 11.68
C LEU A 59 -16.46 -3.48 12.73
N ALA A 60 -16.79 -4.59 13.34
CA ALA A 60 -17.65 -4.62 14.53
C ALA A 60 -16.80 -4.58 15.81
N GLY A 61 -17.25 -3.81 16.80
CA GLY A 61 -16.64 -3.76 18.12
C GLY A 61 -15.26 -3.09 18.19
N SER A 62 -14.83 -2.40 17.15
CA SER A 62 -13.48 -1.81 17.05
C SER A 62 -13.12 -0.85 18.18
N GLN A 63 -14.11 -0.22 18.82
CA GLN A 63 -13.91 0.68 19.96
C GLN A 63 -13.50 -0.03 21.26
N PHE A 64 -13.67 -1.36 21.31
CA PHE A 64 -13.36 -2.17 22.50
C PHE A 64 -12.06 -2.97 22.33
N HIS A 65 -11.36 -2.76 21.20
CA HIS A 65 -10.13 -3.45 20.83
C HIS A 65 -9.03 -2.46 20.48
N GLU A 66 -7.92 -2.92 19.95
CA GLU A 66 -6.71 -2.15 19.75
C GLU A 66 -6.73 -1.19 18.54
N LEU A 67 -7.84 -1.15 17.77
CA LEU A 67 -7.90 -0.24 16.61
C LEU A 67 -7.58 1.23 16.95
N PRO A 68 -8.09 1.82 18.05
CA PRO A 68 -7.77 3.21 18.39
C PRO A 68 -6.28 3.47 18.53
N ASP A 69 -5.53 2.51 19.06
CA ASP A 69 -4.11 2.64 19.38
C ASP A 69 -3.21 2.52 18.14
N VAL A 70 -3.65 1.71 17.16
CA VAL A 70 -2.84 1.40 15.97
C VAL A 70 -3.32 2.08 14.68
N VAL A 71 -4.48 2.73 14.69
CA VAL A 71 -5.12 3.28 13.48
C VAL A 71 -4.23 4.26 12.70
N SER A 72 -3.36 4.99 13.38
CA SER A 72 -2.43 5.93 12.74
C SER A 72 -1.34 5.25 11.91
N GLN A 73 -1.09 3.97 12.17
CA GLN A 73 -0.07 3.16 11.49
C GLN A 73 -0.66 2.39 10.30
N ILE A 74 -1.96 2.08 10.34
CA ILE A 74 -2.66 1.32 9.30
C ILE A 74 -2.75 2.16 8.01
N ARG A 75 -2.66 1.49 6.86
CA ARG A 75 -2.82 2.10 5.53
C ARG A 75 -3.86 1.34 4.72
N VAL A 76 -4.50 2.05 3.81
CA VAL A 76 -5.35 1.41 2.79
C VAL A 76 -4.48 0.47 1.94
N GLY A 77 -4.95 -0.76 1.77
CA GLY A 77 -4.21 -1.84 1.11
C GLY A 77 -3.52 -2.81 2.06
N ASP A 78 -3.37 -2.48 3.34
CA ASP A 78 -2.77 -3.38 4.32
C ASP A 78 -3.53 -4.69 4.40
N ALA A 79 -2.78 -5.79 4.49
CA ALA A 79 -3.32 -7.12 4.68
C ALA A 79 -3.84 -7.28 6.12
N LEU A 80 -4.95 -7.99 6.23
CA LEU A 80 -5.56 -8.35 7.50
C LEU A 80 -5.59 -9.87 7.66
N THR A 81 -5.39 -10.32 8.89
CA THR A 81 -5.52 -11.74 9.24
C THR A 81 -6.90 -12.00 9.80
N LEU A 82 -7.56 -13.03 9.28
CA LEU A 82 -8.84 -13.51 9.79
C LEU A 82 -8.59 -14.73 10.68
N LYS A 83 -9.14 -14.73 11.89
CA LYS A 83 -9.03 -15.84 12.83
C LYS A 83 -10.41 -16.29 13.30
N ARG A 84 -10.72 -17.57 13.08
CA ARG A 84 -11.98 -18.16 13.60
C ARG A 84 -11.96 -18.17 15.12
N ASP A 85 -13.08 -17.77 15.70
CA ASP A 85 -13.35 -17.83 17.13
C ASP A 85 -14.64 -18.63 17.37
N SER A 86 -14.57 -19.94 17.08
CA SER A 86 -15.73 -20.84 17.19
C SER A 86 -16.18 -21.08 18.62
N ALA A 87 -15.33 -20.78 19.61
CA ALA A 87 -15.63 -20.90 21.02
C ALA A 87 -16.25 -19.62 21.62
N ASN A 88 -16.50 -18.61 20.78
CA ASN A 88 -17.09 -17.35 21.25
C ASN A 88 -18.49 -17.59 21.84
N PRO A 89 -18.74 -17.21 23.12
CA PRO A 89 -20.01 -17.49 23.78
C PRO A 89 -21.18 -16.71 23.19
N HIS A 90 -20.92 -15.64 22.46
CA HIS A 90 -21.95 -14.76 21.90
C HIS A 90 -22.27 -15.05 20.44
N ASP A 91 -21.31 -15.66 19.72
CA ASP A 91 -21.45 -15.88 18.27
C ASP A 91 -20.54 -17.02 17.81
N SER A 92 -21.13 -18.18 17.54
CA SER A 92 -20.42 -19.36 17.04
C SER A 92 -19.79 -19.14 15.64
N ASN A 93 -20.18 -18.11 14.90
CA ASN A 93 -19.58 -17.71 13.64
C ASN A 93 -18.58 -16.55 13.80
N ALA A 94 -18.17 -16.19 15.02
CA ALA A 94 -17.27 -15.09 15.25
C ALA A 94 -15.95 -15.26 14.49
N ILE A 95 -15.50 -14.15 13.90
CA ILE A 95 -14.23 -14.06 13.18
C ILE A 95 -13.52 -12.79 13.63
N GLN A 96 -12.40 -12.97 14.26
CA GLN A 96 -11.49 -11.89 14.65
C GLN A 96 -10.79 -11.35 13.41
N VAL A 97 -10.60 -10.03 13.38
CA VAL A 97 -9.86 -9.32 12.34
C VAL A 97 -8.64 -8.70 12.99
N LEU A 98 -7.45 -9.15 12.57
CA LEU A 98 -6.19 -8.69 13.12
C LEU A 98 -5.39 -7.95 12.05
N TRP A 99 -4.64 -6.94 12.48
CA TRP A 99 -3.59 -6.29 11.70
C TRP A 99 -2.27 -6.58 12.41
N HIS A 100 -1.38 -7.31 11.72
CA HIS A 100 -0.28 -8.00 12.38
C HIS A 100 -0.80 -8.87 13.54
N GLU A 101 -0.42 -8.58 14.79
CA GLU A 101 -0.89 -9.29 15.98
C GLU A 101 -1.98 -8.53 16.75
N HIS A 102 -2.31 -7.30 16.32
CA HIS A 102 -3.29 -6.45 16.99
C HIS A 102 -4.71 -6.83 16.61
N LEU A 103 -5.53 -7.13 17.61
CA LEU A 103 -6.95 -7.39 17.41
C LEU A 103 -7.69 -6.06 17.16
N LEU A 104 -8.14 -5.86 15.94
CA LEU A 104 -8.86 -4.64 15.56
C LEU A 104 -10.35 -4.71 15.87
N GLY A 105 -10.93 -5.89 15.88
CA GLY A 105 -12.36 -6.14 16.06
C GLY A 105 -12.80 -7.42 15.37
N PHE A 106 -14.06 -7.47 14.98
CA PHE A 106 -14.69 -8.66 14.40
C PHE A 106 -15.38 -8.36 13.08
N VAL A 107 -15.59 -9.40 12.29
CA VAL A 107 -16.51 -9.37 11.15
C VAL A 107 -17.94 -9.20 11.70
N PRO A 108 -18.76 -8.30 11.16
CA PRO A 108 -20.12 -8.08 11.66
C PRO A 108 -20.95 -9.36 11.67
N ARG A 109 -21.62 -9.64 12.78
CA ARG A 109 -22.42 -10.86 12.99
C ARG A 109 -23.45 -11.13 11.90
N ARG A 110 -24.00 -10.07 11.31
CA ARG A 110 -25.02 -10.21 10.23
C ARG A 110 -24.43 -10.75 8.94
N GLU A 111 -23.12 -10.67 8.77
CA GLU A 111 -22.42 -10.94 7.51
C GLU A 111 -21.36 -12.04 7.63
N ASN A 112 -21.06 -12.51 8.85
CA ASN A 112 -19.92 -13.40 9.10
C ASN A 112 -20.17 -14.87 8.73
N LYS A 113 -21.45 -15.32 8.63
CA LYS A 113 -21.80 -16.74 8.44
C LYS A 113 -21.18 -17.34 7.16
N ALA A 114 -21.21 -16.59 6.06
CA ALA A 114 -20.65 -17.08 4.78
C ALA A 114 -19.12 -17.21 4.88
N VAL A 115 -18.47 -16.22 5.47
CA VAL A 115 -17.02 -16.20 5.67
C VAL A 115 -16.59 -17.29 6.64
N ALA A 116 -17.31 -17.48 7.77
CA ALA A 116 -17.04 -18.54 8.73
C ALA A 116 -17.07 -19.93 8.05
N ARG A 117 -18.08 -20.18 7.24
CA ARG A 117 -18.18 -21.44 6.49
C ARG A 117 -17.04 -21.63 5.47
N ALA A 118 -16.63 -20.54 4.82
CA ALA A 118 -15.50 -20.59 3.89
C ALA A 118 -14.20 -20.92 4.64
N MET A 119 -13.97 -20.30 5.81
CA MET A 119 -12.84 -20.62 6.68
C MET A 119 -12.87 -22.08 7.16
N ASP A 120 -14.06 -22.54 7.57
CA ASP A 120 -14.24 -23.92 8.07
C ASP A 120 -14.01 -24.98 6.98
N ARG A 121 -14.19 -24.62 5.68
CA ARG A 121 -13.81 -25.46 4.53
C ARG A 121 -12.32 -25.39 4.17
N GLY A 122 -11.60 -24.41 4.72
CA GLY A 122 -10.20 -24.16 4.36
C GLY A 122 -10.04 -23.37 3.06
N ASP A 123 -11.05 -22.60 2.64
CA ASP A 123 -10.95 -21.77 1.45
C ASP A 123 -9.84 -20.71 1.63
N PRO A 124 -9.06 -20.39 0.57
CA PRO A 124 -7.94 -19.46 0.64
C PRO A 124 -8.44 -18.02 0.69
N LEU A 125 -8.85 -17.57 1.87
CA LEU A 125 -9.34 -16.22 2.09
C LEU A 125 -8.18 -15.22 2.24
N VAL A 126 -8.39 -14.04 1.69
CA VAL A 126 -7.54 -12.86 1.88
C VAL A 126 -8.39 -11.70 2.33
N ALA A 127 -7.88 -10.91 3.25
CA ALA A 127 -8.54 -9.70 3.71
C ALA A 127 -7.60 -8.50 3.61
N LYS A 128 -8.15 -7.33 3.29
CA LYS A 128 -7.39 -6.08 3.16
C LYS A 128 -8.20 -4.88 3.58
N VAL A 129 -7.51 -3.84 4.03
CA VAL A 129 -8.10 -2.52 4.33
C VAL A 129 -8.43 -1.82 3.01
N VAL A 130 -9.67 -1.35 2.86
CA VAL A 130 -10.10 -0.62 1.65
C VAL A 130 -10.46 0.84 1.92
N ALA A 131 -10.81 1.18 3.16
CA ALA A 131 -11.01 2.57 3.55
C ALA A 131 -10.64 2.77 5.01
N LEU A 132 -10.03 3.91 5.28
CA LEU A 132 -9.64 4.34 6.62
C LEU A 132 -10.06 5.81 6.81
N ARG A 133 -10.82 6.08 7.86
CA ARG A 133 -11.36 7.39 8.20
C ARG A 133 -11.19 7.64 9.70
N PRO A 134 -10.00 8.05 10.14
CA PRO A 134 -9.68 8.14 11.57
C PRO A 134 -10.63 9.05 12.37
N ASP A 135 -11.15 10.09 11.72
CA ASP A 135 -11.99 11.12 12.35
C ASP A 135 -13.48 10.74 12.41
N GLU A 136 -13.87 9.59 11.81
CA GLU A 136 -15.24 9.10 11.87
C GLU A 136 -15.52 8.28 13.14
N SER A 137 -16.81 8.00 13.33
CA SER A 137 -17.29 7.11 14.40
C SER A 137 -16.57 5.76 14.37
N PRO A 138 -16.30 5.14 15.52
CA PRO A 138 -15.50 3.91 15.60
C PRO A 138 -15.91 2.82 14.61
N TRP A 139 -17.21 2.61 14.41
CA TRP A 139 -17.76 1.60 13.48
C TRP A 139 -17.67 1.98 11.99
N ARG A 140 -17.27 3.21 11.64
CA ARG A 140 -17.04 3.67 10.26
C ARG A 140 -15.57 3.92 9.96
N ARG A 141 -14.74 3.87 10.98
CA ARG A 141 -13.34 4.26 10.93
C ARG A 141 -12.53 3.41 9.97
N LEU A 142 -12.81 2.12 9.92
CA LEU A 142 -12.14 1.17 9.04
C LEU A 142 -13.16 0.30 8.29
N ARG A 143 -12.98 0.20 6.97
CA ARG A 143 -13.65 -0.79 6.12
C ARG A 143 -12.62 -1.74 5.54
N PHE A 144 -13.01 -2.99 5.42
CA PHE A 144 -12.16 -4.03 4.85
C PHE A 144 -12.94 -4.89 3.87
N GLU A 145 -12.22 -5.56 3.02
CA GLU A 145 -12.75 -6.53 2.06
C GLU A 145 -12.19 -7.91 2.34
N ILE A 146 -13.02 -8.92 2.15
CA ILE A 146 -12.65 -10.33 2.17
C ILE A 146 -12.90 -10.90 0.79
N SER A 147 -11.89 -11.58 0.25
CA SER A 147 -11.95 -12.23 -1.06
C SER A 147 -11.44 -13.66 -0.97
N ILE A 148 -11.89 -14.54 -1.87
CA ILE A 148 -11.27 -15.84 -2.13
C ILE A 148 -10.20 -15.66 -3.19
N ARG A 149 -9.03 -16.21 -2.97
CA ARG A 149 -8.00 -16.34 -3.99
C ARG A 149 -8.36 -17.49 -4.91
N LEU A 150 -8.49 -17.19 -6.19
CA LEU A 150 -8.72 -18.24 -7.18
C LEU A 150 -7.35 -18.86 -7.52
N SER A 151 -7.23 -20.17 -7.33
CA SER A 151 -6.09 -20.92 -7.84
C SER A 151 -6.34 -21.22 -9.32
N ASP A 152 -5.32 -21.00 -10.12
CA ASP A 152 -5.27 -21.46 -11.51
C ASP A 152 -5.20 -22.99 -11.55
#